data_5a6c180494b91af2092db3da2e19867b
#
_entry.id   5a6c180494b91af2092db3da2e19867b
#
_cell.length_a   1.000
_cell.length_b   1.000
_cell.length_c   1.000
_cell.angle_alpha   90.00
_cell.angle_beta   90.00
_cell.angle_gamma   90.00
#
_symmetry.space_group_name_H-M   'P 1'
#
loop_
_entity.id
_entity.type
_entity.pdbx_description
1 polymer ?
#
loop_
_entity_poly.entity_id
_entity_poly.type
_entity_poly.pdbx_seq_one_letter_code
_entity_poly.pdbx_strand_id
1 'polypeptide(L)'
;MVNFMELNTSDWKEFKYSKIFDIRNGFYNKKPDHREPGTIPFLGAIDKNNGVSEYYTLQEIKSSSKTGDDNNAPLSEKIFPAHSVCVTNNGSVGYAYYQDKEFTCSHDVNPLYIKNGEFNLFTGLFVATVIEMDKYRWQYGRKWRPSRMKNSVIKLPAQDDGSPDWTYMEKYMRTLLPIDKDANDNEVFNLRINI
;
A
#
# COMPACT_ATOMS: atom_id res chain seq x y z
N MET A 1 -12.30 -22.82 19.91
CA MET A 1 -10.98 -23.08 19.30
C MET A 1 -10.94 -22.34 17.98
N VAL A 2 -10.00 -21.41 17.84
CA VAL A 2 -9.78 -20.73 16.57
C VAL A 2 -9.06 -21.72 15.66
N ASN A 3 -9.73 -22.17 14.59
CA ASN A 3 -9.11 -23.06 13.60
C ASN A 3 -8.20 -22.19 12.71
N PHE A 4 -6.90 -22.19 12.99
CA PHE A 4 -5.93 -21.55 12.11
C PHE A 4 -5.81 -22.34 10.82
N MET A 5 -5.97 -21.68 9.70
CA MET A 5 -5.73 -22.25 8.38
C MET A 5 -4.21 -22.36 8.16
N GLU A 6 -3.70 -23.54 7.86
CA GLU A 6 -2.27 -23.73 7.55
C GLU A 6 -1.92 -23.03 6.23
N LEU A 7 -0.81 -22.27 6.22
CA LEU A 7 -0.34 -21.61 5.01
C LEU A 7 0.44 -22.59 4.15
N ASN A 8 -0.19 -23.08 3.08
CA ASN A 8 0.49 -23.89 2.07
C ASN A 8 0.99 -22.97 0.93
N THR A 9 2.30 -22.94 0.72
CA THR A 9 2.95 -22.12 -0.33
C THR A 9 3.38 -22.93 -1.56
N SER A 10 3.14 -24.26 -1.59
CA SER A 10 3.57 -25.15 -2.68
C SER A 10 2.92 -24.81 -4.02
N ASP A 11 1.67 -24.33 -3.98
CA ASP A 11 0.87 -24.06 -5.17
C ASP A 11 0.88 -22.57 -5.57
N TRP A 12 1.72 -21.77 -4.89
CA TRP A 12 1.87 -20.38 -5.24
C TRP A 12 2.54 -20.21 -6.60
N LYS A 13 1.98 -19.32 -7.42
CA LYS A 13 2.53 -18.96 -8.74
C LYS A 13 3.17 -17.59 -8.74
N GLU A 14 4.04 -17.38 -9.71
CA GLU A 14 4.67 -16.07 -9.95
C GLU A 14 3.77 -15.19 -10.81
N PHE A 15 3.50 -13.98 -10.33
CA PHE A 15 2.74 -12.97 -11.03
C PHE A 15 3.62 -11.74 -11.29
N LYS A 16 3.67 -11.29 -12.53
CA LYS A 16 4.33 -10.03 -12.86
C LYS A 16 3.50 -8.87 -12.32
N TYR A 17 4.12 -7.95 -11.58
CA TYR A 17 3.43 -6.81 -10.97
C TYR A 17 2.58 -6.04 -11.98
N SER A 18 3.12 -5.73 -13.17
CA SER A 18 2.39 -5.01 -14.22
C SER A 18 1.19 -5.78 -14.80
N LYS A 19 1.02 -7.05 -14.51
CA LYS A 19 -0.13 -7.84 -14.97
C LYS A 19 -1.30 -7.79 -14.00
N ILE A 20 -1.02 -7.75 -12.71
CA ILE A 20 -2.03 -7.82 -11.66
C ILE A 20 -2.29 -6.47 -10.97
N PHE A 21 -1.33 -5.53 -11.04
CA PHE A 21 -1.48 -4.21 -10.40
C PHE A 21 -1.44 -3.06 -11.41
N ASP A 22 -2.29 -2.05 -11.18
CA ASP A 22 -2.08 -0.67 -11.63
C ASP A 22 -1.10 -0.01 -10.66
N ILE A 23 0.08 0.36 -11.17
CA ILE A 23 1.18 0.92 -10.38
C ILE A 23 1.22 2.42 -10.64
N ARG A 24 0.85 3.21 -9.65
CA ARG A 24 0.85 4.68 -9.74
C ARG A 24 2.12 5.29 -9.17
N ASN A 25 2.45 6.47 -9.65
CA ASN A 25 3.55 7.26 -9.10
C ASN A 25 3.00 8.18 -8.01
N GLY A 26 3.70 8.27 -6.88
CA GLY A 26 3.39 9.28 -5.90
C GLY A 26 3.65 10.69 -6.45
N PHE A 27 3.00 11.68 -5.86
CA PHE A 27 2.92 13.01 -6.44
C PHE A 27 4.05 13.94 -6.00
N TYR A 28 4.30 14.07 -4.69
CA TYR A 28 5.13 15.15 -4.16
C TYR A 28 6.63 14.88 -4.22
N ASN A 29 7.38 15.76 -4.88
CA ASN A 29 8.85 15.83 -4.78
C ASN A 29 9.28 16.59 -3.52
N LYS A 30 8.52 17.63 -3.14
CA LYS A 30 8.68 18.38 -1.91
C LYS A 30 7.40 18.25 -1.08
N LYS A 31 7.55 17.88 0.18
CA LYS A 31 6.44 17.80 1.14
C LYS A 31 5.75 19.16 1.26
N PRO A 32 4.42 19.24 1.24
CA PRO A 32 3.71 20.49 1.47
C PRO A 32 4.07 21.13 2.82
N ASP A 33 3.95 22.45 2.91
CA ASP A 33 4.04 23.12 4.19
C ASP A 33 2.82 22.72 5.04
N HIS A 34 3.09 22.34 6.30
CA HIS A 34 2.06 21.95 7.25
C HIS A 34 1.89 23.01 8.31
N ARG A 35 0.67 23.48 8.53
CA ARG A 35 0.35 24.58 9.43
C ARG A 35 -0.76 24.25 10.42
N GLU A 36 -1.68 23.36 10.04
CA GLU A 36 -2.89 23.06 10.81
C GLU A 36 -3.11 21.54 10.91
N PRO A 37 -3.69 21.06 12.00
CA PRO A 37 -4.06 19.64 12.13
C PRO A 37 -5.00 19.21 11.00
N GLY A 38 -4.61 18.20 10.24
CA GLY A 38 -5.37 17.66 9.10
C GLY A 38 -5.86 16.26 9.33
N THR A 39 -6.62 15.75 8.37
CA THR A 39 -7.15 14.36 8.39
C THR A 39 -6.70 13.51 7.20
N ILE A 40 -6.07 14.13 6.19
CA ILE A 40 -5.58 13.43 5.00
C ILE A 40 -4.16 12.97 5.27
N PRO A 41 -3.91 11.64 5.34
CA PRO A 41 -2.57 11.12 5.60
C PRO A 41 -1.63 11.40 4.42
N PHE A 42 -0.41 11.79 4.75
CA PHE A 42 0.70 11.91 3.80
C PHE A 42 1.68 10.75 3.98
N LEU A 43 1.78 9.91 2.96
CA LEU A 43 2.69 8.79 2.97
C LEU A 43 4.09 9.20 2.52
N GLY A 44 5.06 8.91 3.37
CA GLY A 44 6.49 9.06 3.08
C GLY A 44 7.18 7.71 2.93
N ALA A 45 8.43 7.73 2.44
CA ALA A 45 9.25 6.52 2.35
C ALA A 45 9.90 6.20 3.72
N ILE A 46 9.07 5.89 4.70
CA ILE A 46 9.44 5.54 6.08
C ILE A 46 9.04 4.09 6.39
N ASP A 47 9.55 3.53 7.47
CA ASP A 47 9.42 2.13 7.89
C ASP A 47 8.52 1.93 9.13
N LYS A 48 7.69 2.91 9.43
CA LYS A 48 6.81 2.94 10.62
C LYS A 48 5.50 3.65 10.34
N ASN A 49 4.57 3.63 11.30
CA ASN A 49 3.31 4.36 11.29
C ASN A 49 2.47 4.11 10.02
N ASN A 50 2.43 2.89 9.51
CA ASN A 50 1.75 2.55 8.26
C ASN A 50 2.14 3.45 7.07
N GLY A 51 3.39 3.94 7.04
CA GLY A 51 3.91 4.88 6.04
C GLY A 51 3.50 6.33 6.25
N VAL A 52 2.64 6.64 7.22
CA VAL A 52 2.13 8.00 7.45
C VAL A 52 3.18 8.83 8.18
N SER A 53 3.63 9.89 7.55
CA SER A 53 4.62 10.81 8.10
C SER A 53 4.02 12.13 8.57
N GLU A 54 2.80 12.47 8.14
CA GLU A 54 2.08 13.70 8.48
C GLU A 54 0.60 13.59 8.11
N TYR A 55 -0.23 14.50 8.61
CA TYR A 55 -1.63 14.67 8.21
C TYR A 55 -1.86 16.09 7.73
N TYR A 56 -2.55 16.26 6.60
CA TYR A 56 -2.82 17.54 5.98
C TYR A 56 -4.31 17.84 5.93
N THR A 57 -4.64 19.13 5.91
CA THR A 57 -5.98 19.61 5.54
C THR A 57 -6.16 19.55 4.03
N LEU A 58 -7.41 19.47 3.58
CA LEU A 58 -7.72 19.54 2.15
C LEU A 58 -7.24 20.85 1.51
N GLN A 59 -7.29 21.96 2.28
CA GLN A 59 -6.86 23.27 1.80
C GLN A 59 -5.34 23.33 1.56
N GLU A 60 -4.53 22.76 2.46
CA GLU A 60 -3.08 22.65 2.29
C GLU A 60 -2.72 21.84 1.05
N ILE A 61 -3.41 20.69 0.82
CA ILE A 61 -3.21 19.88 -0.39
C ILE A 61 -3.63 20.67 -1.65
N LYS A 62 -4.78 21.37 -1.63
CA LYS A 62 -5.25 22.16 -2.78
C LYS A 62 -4.25 23.24 -3.17
N SER A 63 -3.70 23.95 -2.20
CA SER A 63 -2.78 25.07 -2.44
C SER A 63 -1.34 24.67 -2.72
N SER A 64 -0.94 23.43 -2.41
CA SER A 64 0.43 22.98 -2.58
C SER A 64 0.74 22.56 -4.02
N SER A 65 1.99 22.75 -4.44
CA SER A 65 2.51 22.26 -5.72
C SER A 65 3.40 21.03 -5.52
N LYS A 66 3.71 20.35 -6.61
CA LYS A 66 4.57 19.16 -6.62
C LYS A 66 5.97 19.41 -6.09
N THR A 67 6.53 20.57 -6.37
CA THR A 67 7.92 20.95 -6.12
C THR A 67 8.06 22.08 -5.11
N GLY A 68 6.93 22.70 -4.70
CA GLY A 68 6.87 23.86 -3.82
C GLY A 68 7.01 25.19 -4.56
N ASP A 69 6.79 25.17 -5.88
CA ASP A 69 6.66 26.35 -6.75
C ASP A 69 5.18 26.72 -6.92
N ASP A 70 4.90 27.76 -7.71
CA ASP A 70 3.53 28.25 -7.98
C ASP A 70 2.78 27.38 -9.01
N ASN A 71 3.40 26.35 -9.58
CA ASN A 71 2.78 25.49 -10.57
C ASN A 71 1.94 24.39 -9.89
N ASN A 72 0.65 24.62 -9.81
CA ASN A 72 -0.29 23.79 -9.08
C ASN A 72 -1.04 22.81 -10.01
N ALA A 73 -1.05 21.53 -9.63
CA ALA A 73 -1.79 20.48 -10.33
C ALA A 73 -3.23 20.32 -9.76
N PRO A 74 -4.16 19.72 -10.53
CA PRO A 74 -5.50 19.43 -10.04
C PRO A 74 -5.47 18.47 -8.84
N LEU A 75 -6.48 18.58 -7.98
CA LEU A 75 -6.59 17.78 -6.76
C LEU A 75 -6.60 16.26 -7.04
N SER A 76 -7.18 15.84 -8.17
CA SER A 76 -7.23 14.45 -8.61
C SER A 76 -5.86 13.82 -8.89
N GLU A 77 -4.82 14.61 -9.07
CA GLU A 77 -3.45 14.11 -9.18
C GLU A 77 -2.74 14.01 -7.83
N LYS A 78 -3.22 14.73 -6.82
CA LYS A 78 -2.61 14.85 -5.50
C LYS A 78 -3.18 13.89 -4.47
N ILE A 79 -4.47 13.55 -4.59
CA ILE A 79 -5.17 12.63 -3.71
C ILE A 79 -5.37 11.28 -4.43
N PHE A 80 -4.96 10.24 -3.76
CA PHE A 80 -5.07 8.86 -4.21
C PHE A 80 -6.26 8.19 -3.54
N PRO A 81 -7.04 7.37 -4.28
CA PRO A 81 -8.15 6.61 -3.71
C PRO A 81 -7.69 5.66 -2.60
N ALA A 82 -8.62 5.34 -1.71
CA ALA A 82 -8.50 4.26 -0.74
C ALA A 82 -8.21 2.89 -1.38
N HIS A 83 -8.11 1.86 -0.55
CA HIS A 83 -8.01 0.45 -0.94
C HIS A 83 -6.81 0.16 -1.85
N SER A 84 -5.64 0.63 -1.42
CA SER A 84 -4.38 0.43 -2.12
C SER A 84 -3.29 -0.14 -1.21
N VAL A 85 -2.31 -0.83 -1.80
CA VAL A 85 -1.06 -1.18 -1.12
C VAL A 85 0.03 -0.22 -1.59
N CYS A 86 0.51 0.62 -0.69
CA CYS A 86 1.53 1.62 -0.96
C CYS A 86 2.93 1.09 -0.69
N VAL A 87 3.81 1.13 -1.68
CA VAL A 87 5.15 0.56 -1.61
C VAL A 87 6.21 1.65 -1.69
N THR A 88 7.15 1.65 -0.76
CA THR A 88 8.28 2.59 -0.76
C THR A 88 9.33 2.17 -1.79
N ASN A 89 9.77 3.11 -2.64
CA ASN A 89 10.70 2.85 -3.75
C ASN A 89 12.09 3.47 -3.54
N ASN A 90 12.24 4.32 -2.51
CA ASN A 90 13.46 5.04 -2.14
C ASN A 90 13.46 5.26 -0.62
N GLY A 91 14.56 5.70 -0.02
CA GLY A 91 14.68 5.80 1.44
C GLY A 91 14.62 4.40 2.08
N SER A 92 13.64 4.15 2.92
CA SER A 92 13.31 2.80 3.42
C SER A 92 12.62 2.01 2.30
N VAL A 93 13.38 1.29 1.46
CA VAL A 93 12.88 0.65 0.24
C VAL A 93 12.20 -0.69 0.52
N GLY A 94 11.06 -0.94 -0.14
CA GLY A 94 10.36 -2.23 -0.12
C GLY A 94 9.42 -2.43 1.07
N TYR A 95 9.18 -1.40 1.87
CA TYR A 95 8.10 -1.42 2.84
C TYR A 95 6.76 -1.24 2.14
N ALA A 96 5.73 -1.91 2.62
CA ALA A 96 4.42 -1.95 2.00
C ALA A 96 3.31 -1.77 3.04
N TYR A 97 2.34 -0.89 2.75
CA TYR A 97 1.29 -0.49 3.67
C TYR A 97 -0.07 -0.47 2.99
N TYR A 98 -1.05 -1.14 3.55
CA TYR A 98 -2.43 -1.01 3.09
C TYR A 98 -3.03 0.30 3.57
N GLN A 99 -3.72 1.00 2.67
CA GLN A 99 -4.44 2.23 2.95
C GLN A 99 -5.94 2.01 2.72
N ASP A 100 -6.72 2.14 3.79
CA ASP A 100 -8.18 2.01 3.80
C ASP A 100 -8.93 3.30 3.49
N LYS A 101 -8.20 4.43 3.46
CA LYS A 101 -8.73 5.78 3.21
C LYS A 101 -7.98 6.47 2.09
N GLU A 102 -8.57 7.55 1.58
CA GLU A 102 -7.88 8.47 0.68
C GLU A 102 -6.65 9.08 1.35
N PHE A 103 -5.60 9.26 0.58
CA PHE A 103 -4.31 9.77 1.05
C PHE A 103 -3.60 10.58 -0.02
N THR A 104 -2.52 11.20 0.37
CA THR A 104 -1.53 11.78 -0.54
C THR A 104 -0.15 11.20 -0.25
N CYS A 105 0.80 11.30 -1.19
CA CYS A 105 2.11 10.70 -0.97
C CYS A 105 3.26 11.37 -1.71
N SER A 106 4.46 11.14 -1.17
CA SER A 106 5.74 11.44 -1.81
C SER A 106 5.94 10.64 -3.09
N HIS A 107 6.68 11.17 -4.04
CA HIS A 107 7.13 10.45 -5.24
C HIS A 107 7.98 9.19 -4.95
N ASP A 108 8.44 9.04 -3.72
CA ASP A 108 9.16 7.86 -3.25
C ASP A 108 8.25 6.72 -2.77
N VAL A 109 6.93 6.89 -2.92
CA VAL A 109 5.90 5.88 -2.63
C VAL A 109 5.12 5.59 -3.90
N ASN A 110 4.84 4.30 -4.16
CA ASN A 110 4.03 3.86 -5.29
C ASN A 110 2.76 3.16 -4.80
N PRO A 111 1.59 3.77 -4.97
CA PRO A 111 0.31 3.08 -4.76
C PRO A 111 0.08 1.99 -5.80
N LEU A 112 -0.29 0.80 -5.33
CA LEU A 112 -0.69 -0.36 -6.13
C LEU A 112 -2.18 -0.60 -5.97
N TYR A 113 -2.90 -0.75 -7.07
CA TYR A 113 -4.31 -1.13 -7.10
C TYR A 113 -4.46 -2.43 -7.87
N ILE A 114 -5.39 -3.31 -7.49
CA ILE A 114 -5.72 -4.51 -8.27
C ILE A 114 -6.36 -4.07 -9.59
N LYS A 115 -5.91 -4.63 -10.72
CA LYS A 115 -6.43 -4.26 -12.05
C LYS A 115 -7.88 -4.71 -12.27
N ASN A 116 -8.23 -5.88 -11.78
CA ASN A 116 -9.57 -6.47 -11.95
C ASN A 116 -10.15 -6.77 -10.57
N GLY A 117 -10.50 -5.72 -9.83
CA GLY A 117 -11.01 -5.81 -8.47
C GLY A 117 -10.48 -4.70 -7.57
N GLU A 118 -10.65 -4.88 -6.29
CA GLU A 118 -10.25 -3.93 -5.27
C GLU A 118 -9.62 -4.67 -4.09
N PHE A 119 -8.64 -4.06 -3.43
CA PHE A 119 -8.15 -4.55 -2.15
C PHE A 119 -9.20 -4.31 -1.07
N ASN A 120 -9.43 -5.30 -0.24
CA ASN A 120 -9.97 -5.10 1.10
C ASN A 120 -8.83 -5.16 2.12
N LEU A 121 -9.15 -4.91 3.39
CA LEU A 121 -8.17 -4.94 4.47
C LEU A 121 -7.33 -6.23 4.46
N PHE A 122 -7.96 -7.38 4.34
CA PHE A 122 -7.29 -8.69 4.45
C PHE A 122 -6.39 -8.98 3.26
N THR A 123 -6.88 -8.78 2.04
CA THR A 123 -6.08 -8.96 0.83
C THR A 123 -4.95 -7.94 0.74
N GLY A 124 -5.20 -6.70 1.16
CA GLY A 124 -4.18 -5.65 1.24
C GLY A 124 -3.09 -5.97 2.24
N LEU A 125 -3.44 -6.45 3.44
CA LEU A 125 -2.47 -6.89 4.46
C LEU A 125 -1.67 -8.11 4.01
N PHE A 126 -2.32 -9.08 3.36
CA PHE A 126 -1.63 -10.25 2.81
C PHE A 126 -0.56 -9.84 1.80
N VAL A 127 -0.95 -9.05 0.80
CA VAL A 127 -0.03 -8.59 -0.26
C VAL A 127 1.08 -7.71 0.30
N ALA A 128 0.77 -6.79 1.22
CA ALA A 128 1.78 -5.96 1.88
C ALA A 128 2.82 -6.83 2.61
N THR A 129 2.38 -7.86 3.33
CA THR A 129 3.27 -8.80 4.03
C THR A 129 4.18 -9.55 3.05
N VAL A 130 3.62 -10.09 1.96
CA VAL A 130 4.42 -10.81 0.94
C VAL A 130 5.44 -9.87 0.28
N ILE A 131 5.07 -8.63 -0.01
CA ILE A 131 6.00 -7.62 -0.54
C ILE A 131 7.15 -7.35 0.44
N GLU A 132 6.84 -7.18 1.72
CA GLU A 132 7.87 -6.92 2.73
C GLU A 132 8.78 -8.11 2.99
N MET A 133 8.31 -9.34 2.86
CA MET A 133 9.16 -10.53 2.94
C MET A 133 10.24 -10.53 1.84
N ASP A 134 9.99 -9.88 0.71
CA ASP A 134 10.92 -9.80 -0.43
C ASP A 134 11.78 -8.51 -0.41
N LYS A 135 11.61 -7.63 0.60
CA LYS A 135 12.29 -6.32 0.67
C LYS A 135 13.82 -6.41 0.74
N TYR A 136 14.39 -7.53 1.22
CA TYR A 136 15.85 -7.76 1.24
C TYR A 136 16.51 -7.64 -0.13
N ARG A 137 15.74 -7.79 -1.23
CA ARG A 137 16.21 -7.62 -2.61
C ARG A 137 16.46 -6.17 -2.98
N TRP A 138 15.93 -5.22 -2.18
CA TRP A 138 15.92 -3.81 -2.48
C TRP A 138 16.63 -3.02 -1.38
N GLN A 139 17.47 -2.11 -1.76
CA GLN A 139 18.25 -1.28 -0.84
C GLN A 139 18.49 0.09 -1.46
N TYR A 140 19.11 1.02 -0.73
CA TYR A 140 19.45 2.35 -1.25
C TYR A 140 20.22 2.29 -2.59
N GLY A 141 21.19 1.40 -2.72
CA GLY A 141 21.94 1.16 -3.97
C GLY A 141 21.13 0.43 -5.07
N ARG A 142 20.01 -0.20 -4.70
CA ARG A 142 19.12 -0.94 -5.62
C ARG A 142 17.67 -0.52 -5.43
N LYS A 143 17.38 0.75 -5.67
CA LYS A 143 16.04 1.32 -5.53
C LYS A 143 15.00 0.57 -6.36
N TRP A 144 13.81 0.37 -5.79
CA TRP A 144 12.72 -0.32 -6.46
C TRP A 144 11.80 0.64 -7.24
N ARG A 145 12.38 1.40 -8.14
CA ARG A 145 11.67 2.38 -8.97
C ARG A 145 10.54 1.74 -9.79
N PRO A 146 9.51 2.49 -10.21
CA PRO A 146 8.34 1.98 -10.95
C PRO A 146 8.69 1.13 -12.18
N SER A 147 9.74 1.49 -12.92
CA SER A 147 10.19 0.73 -14.08
C SER A 147 10.69 -0.69 -13.73
N ARG A 148 11.37 -0.84 -12.58
CA ARG A 148 11.75 -2.15 -12.05
C ARG A 148 10.55 -2.87 -11.44
N MET A 149 9.72 -2.15 -10.68
CA MET A 149 8.53 -2.71 -10.04
C MET A 149 7.60 -3.36 -11.06
N LYS A 150 7.33 -2.71 -12.19
CA LYS A 150 6.53 -3.26 -13.30
C LYS A 150 7.06 -4.58 -13.83
N ASN A 151 8.37 -4.81 -13.77
CA ASN A 151 9.04 -6.02 -14.26
C ASN A 151 9.36 -7.03 -13.18
N SER A 152 9.11 -6.72 -11.91
CA SER A 152 9.26 -7.64 -10.80
C SER A 152 8.12 -8.66 -10.78
N VAL A 153 8.35 -9.76 -10.09
CA VAL A 153 7.37 -10.81 -9.84
C VAL A 153 7.09 -10.91 -8.34
N ILE A 154 5.87 -11.30 -8.01
CA ILE A 154 5.42 -11.64 -6.67
C ILE A 154 4.84 -13.06 -6.69
N LYS A 155 5.11 -13.87 -5.67
CA LYS A 155 4.48 -15.17 -5.51
C LYS A 155 3.22 -15.02 -4.68
N LEU A 156 2.09 -15.51 -5.20
CA LEU A 156 0.78 -15.47 -4.54
C LEU A 156 0.05 -16.79 -4.76
N PRO A 157 -0.89 -17.15 -3.87
CA PRO A 157 -1.87 -18.18 -4.12
C PRO A 157 -2.55 -17.98 -5.47
N ALA A 158 -2.77 -19.07 -6.20
CA ALA A 158 -3.34 -19.02 -7.54
C ALA A 158 -4.58 -19.92 -7.64
N GLN A 159 -5.56 -19.47 -8.43
CA GLN A 159 -6.70 -20.26 -8.84
C GLN A 159 -6.32 -21.25 -9.96
N ASP A 160 -7.20 -22.18 -10.26
CA ASP A 160 -7.01 -23.18 -11.33
C ASP A 160 -6.85 -22.52 -12.72
N ASP A 161 -7.50 -21.37 -12.95
CA ASP A 161 -7.37 -20.58 -14.17
C ASP A 161 -6.05 -19.81 -14.28
N GLY A 162 -5.22 -19.88 -13.24
CA GLY A 162 -3.92 -19.20 -13.16
C GLY A 162 -3.98 -17.76 -12.72
N SER A 163 -5.13 -17.22 -12.32
CA SER A 163 -5.24 -15.90 -11.70
C SER A 163 -4.88 -15.92 -10.21
N PRO A 164 -4.58 -14.77 -9.55
CA PRO A 164 -4.38 -14.72 -8.11
C PRO A 164 -5.66 -15.11 -7.35
N ASP A 165 -5.52 -15.95 -6.33
CA ASP A 165 -6.64 -16.34 -5.46
C ASP A 165 -6.84 -15.36 -4.32
N TRP A 166 -7.50 -14.24 -4.62
CA TRP A 166 -7.84 -13.20 -3.63
C TRP A 166 -8.74 -13.72 -2.53
N THR A 167 -9.63 -14.68 -2.83
CA THR A 167 -10.53 -15.30 -1.86
C THR A 167 -9.76 -16.13 -0.83
N TYR A 168 -8.78 -16.91 -1.28
CA TYR A 168 -7.91 -17.65 -0.37
C TYR A 168 -7.13 -16.69 0.56
N MET A 169 -6.52 -15.64 -0.01
CA MET A 169 -5.75 -14.66 0.76
C MET A 169 -6.60 -13.99 1.83
N GLU A 170 -7.81 -13.56 1.49
CA GLU A 170 -8.75 -13.00 2.44
C GLU A 170 -9.13 -14.00 3.54
N LYS A 171 -9.54 -15.21 3.16
CA LYS A 171 -9.93 -16.25 4.08
C LYS A 171 -8.81 -16.61 5.05
N TYR A 172 -7.58 -16.72 4.56
CA TYR A 172 -6.40 -16.98 5.38
C TYR A 172 -6.18 -15.87 6.42
N MET A 173 -6.15 -14.61 5.98
CA MET A 173 -5.95 -13.47 6.87
C MET A 173 -7.04 -13.34 7.93
N ARG A 174 -8.30 -13.67 7.61
CA ARG A 174 -9.40 -13.71 8.59
C ARG A 174 -9.18 -14.76 9.68
N THR A 175 -8.44 -15.84 9.42
CA THR A 175 -8.10 -16.81 10.48
C THR A 175 -6.99 -16.30 11.42
N LEU A 176 -6.12 -15.44 10.92
CA LEU A 176 -5.03 -14.83 11.71
C LEU A 176 -5.49 -13.61 12.53
N LEU A 177 -6.43 -12.88 11.98
CA LEU A 177 -7.00 -11.66 12.58
C LEU A 177 -8.47 -11.93 12.87
N PRO A 178 -8.82 -12.56 14.00
CA PRO A 178 -10.20 -12.81 14.39
C PRO A 178 -10.86 -11.50 14.81
N ILE A 179 -11.27 -10.75 13.79
CA ILE A 179 -12.03 -9.53 13.94
C ILE A 179 -13.50 -9.94 13.99
N ASP A 180 -14.21 -9.43 14.98
CA ASP A 180 -15.64 -9.61 15.06
C ASP A 180 -16.28 -9.16 13.74
N LYS A 181 -17.24 -9.92 13.21
CA LYS A 181 -17.85 -9.66 11.90
C LYS A 181 -18.50 -8.27 11.80
N ASP A 182 -18.74 -7.64 12.95
CA ASP A 182 -19.35 -6.32 13.10
C ASP A 182 -18.31 -5.21 13.41
N ALA A 183 -17.01 -5.55 13.57
CA ALA A 183 -15.97 -4.55 13.75
C ALA A 183 -15.74 -3.81 12.43
N ASN A 184 -15.87 -2.49 12.45
CA ASN A 184 -15.53 -1.67 11.30
C ASN A 184 -14.01 -1.66 11.07
N ASP A 185 -13.57 -1.42 9.84
CA ASP A 185 -12.15 -1.45 9.44
C ASP A 185 -11.23 -0.55 10.30
N ASN A 186 -11.79 0.44 11.00
CA ASN A 186 -11.05 1.34 11.90
C ASN A 186 -10.57 0.66 13.20
N GLU A 187 -11.29 -0.33 13.72
CA GLU A 187 -10.90 -1.03 14.97
C GLU A 187 -9.74 -1.97 14.71
N VAL A 188 -9.72 -2.58 13.54
CA VAL A 188 -8.64 -3.48 13.11
C VAL A 188 -7.34 -2.75 12.87
N PHE A 189 -7.41 -1.56 12.31
CA PHE A 189 -6.26 -0.71 12.04
C PHE A 189 -5.54 -0.30 13.33
N ASN A 190 -6.28 -0.03 14.40
CA ASN A 190 -5.72 0.33 15.70
C ASN A 190 -4.99 -0.83 16.41
N LEU A 191 -5.32 -2.09 16.09
CA LEU A 191 -4.61 -3.26 16.62
C LEU A 191 -3.19 -3.41 16.07
N ARG A 192 -2.91 -2.92 14.86
CA ARG A 192 -1.59 -2.99 14.21
C ARG A 192 -0.60 -1.93 14.69
N ILE A 193 -1.08 -0.82 15.24
CA ILE A 193 -0.21 0.26 15.76
C ILE A 193 0.43 -0.14 17.09
N ASN A 194 -0.06 -1.17 17.76
CA ASN A 194 0.38 -1.60 19.09
C ASN A 194 1.19 -2.91 19.11
N ILE A 195 1.61 -3.42 17.93
CA ILE A 195 2.54 -4.53 17.78
C ILE A 195 3.80 -4.02 17.06
#